data_c91adc330c12e71d6ba4b325228f4dfa
#
_entry.id   c91adc330c12e71d6ba4b325228f4dfa
#
_cell.length_a   1.000
_cell.length_b   1.000
_cell.length_c   1.000
_cell.angle_alpha   90.00
_cell.angle_beta   90.00
_cell.angle_gamma   90.00
#
_symmetry.space_group_name_H-M   'P 1'
#
loop_
_entity.id
_entity.type
_entity.pdbx_description
1 polymer ?
#
loop_
_entity_poly.entity_id
_entity_poly.type
_entity_poly.pdbx_seq_one_letter_code
_entity_poly.pdbx_strand_id
1 'polypeptide(L)'
;MTRIYEISDQLVEKIAALHPIAATSLGVPGYERELGDFSPEGISKSADLARNTLKELKTVPIDNSADRRAKEVITEDLEADLEAYQRGEPFRKLNILSSPLQSLRMIFDYMPQENQEDWENIASRLSKVSGALNGYTETLRQGVRDNLVSTKRQTIECSKQALIHSGTSGEFSFFSDLENSYNESKFLSESLSSDIRSGVANAKNAFSDFSHFLTSEYINHASSQDGVGEERYALSAHEYNGITIDLRETYEWGWEQLRWVESEMQATAEKILPGSDIESAKALLESDPARSIEGEDEFKNWMQELQNKTIDQLDGTHFDIPKPVRKIEAMLAPPGGALAMYYTRPSGDFSRPGRTWYPTGGKTRFPLWGEVSIAYHEGVPGHHFQLGTSVFHEDTLSRYQRQLGGTSGYVEGWALYAERLMGELGYLENPDYYLGMLRAQALRSVRVIIDIGMHLNLEIPADSDFYPRAKWTPELGLEFIQTRSHFPKDFVASEIDRYLGMPGQAISYKIGERVWLQAREEAKARSIGDFNLKDWHTRALNLGGMGLAQMKRELSSI
;
A
#
# COMPACT_ATOMS: atom_id res chain seq x y z
N MET A 1 26.04 -12.74 -15.25
CA MET A 1 25.10 -11.60 -15.09
C MET A 1 25.05 -10.89 -16.44
N THR A 2 23.86 -10.61 -16.95
CA THR A 2 23.71 -9.91 -18.24
C THR A 2 23.83 -8.40 -18.05
N ARG A 3 24.02 -7.63 -19.12
CA ARG A 3 24.11 -6.16 -19.05
C ARG A 3 22.83 -5.53 -18.48
N ILE A 4 21.65 -6.11 -18.72
CA ILE A 4 20.38 -5.61 -18.19
C ILE A 4 20.33 -5.77 -16.68
N TYR A 5 20.82 -6.88 -16.13
CA TYR A 5 20.90 -7.11 -14.68
C TYR A 5 21.92 -6.18 -14.00
N GLU A 6 23.07 -5.91 -14.66
CA GLU A 6 24.02 -4.92 -14.16
C GLU A 6 23.41 -3.50 -14.08
N ILE A 7 22.63 -3.10 -15.10
CA ILE A 7 21.90 -1.82 -15.10
C ILE A 7 20.86 -1.81 -13.98
N SER A 8 20.13 -2.91 -13.77
CA SER A 8 19.18 -3.07 -12.67
C SER A 8 19.84 -2.82 -11.31
N ASP A 9 21.00 -3.47 -11.05
CA ASP A 9 21.72 -3.31 -9.80
C ASP A 9 22.19 -1.88 -9.60
N GLN A 10 22.80 -1.28 -10.64
CA GLN A 10 23.24 0.12 -10.60
C GLN A 10 22.09 1.10 -10.42
N LEU A 11 20.92 0.83 -11.01
CA LEU A 11 19.75 1.66 -10.86
C LEU A 11 19.23 1.66 -9.42
N VAL A 12 19.15 0.49 -8.77
CA VAL A 12 18.75 0.38 -7.36
C VAL A 12 19.69 1.19 -6.47
N GLU A 13 21.02 1.10 -6.68
CA GLU A 13 21.99 1.90 -5.91
C GLU A 13 21.83 3.41 -6.14
N LYS A 14 21.60 3.83 -7.38
CA LYS A 14 21.39 5.25 -7.72
C LYS A 14 20.07 5.78 -7.13
N ILE A 15 19.01 4.97 -7.15
CA ILE A 15 17.73 5.29 -6.50
C ILE A 15 17.94 5.41 -4.99
N ALA A 16 18.64 4.47 -4.35
CA ALA A 16 18.95 4.52 -2.92
C ALA A 16 19.72 5.80 -2.53
N ALA A 17 20.68 6.22 -3.36
CA ALA A 17 21.45 7.44 -3.13
C ALA A 17 20.59 8.72 -3.26
N LEU A 18 19.64 8.78 -4.19
CA LEU A 18 18.72 9.92 -4.35
C LEU A 18 17.58 9.90 -3.33
N HIS A 19 17.15 8.70 -2.90
CA HIS A 19 16.01 8.48 -2.02
C HIS A 19 16.38 7.65 -0.78
N PRO A 20 17.17 8.18 0.17
CA PRO A 20 17.64 7.47 1.35
C PRO A 20 16.53 6.87 2.23
N ILE A 21 15.35 7.49 2.26
CA ILE A 21 14.17 6.94 2.94
C ILE A 21 13.76 5.60 2.29
N ALA A 22 13.69 5.56 0.96
CA ALA A 22 13.41 4.32 0.23
C ALA A 22 14.54 3.29 0.43
N ALA A 23 15.81 3.70 0.46
CA ALA A 23 16.93 2.82 0.73
C ALA A 23 16.76 2.05 2.06
N THR A 24 16.35 2.73 3.13
CA THR A 24 16.07 2.09 4.43
C THR A 24 14.93 1.07 4.33
N SER A 25 13.83 1.42 3.65
CA SER A 25 12.69 0.52 3.48
C SER A 25 13.03 -0.72 2.65
N LEU A 26 13.94 -0.56 1.68
CA LEU A 26 14.44 -1.64 0.80
C LEU A 26 15.57 -2.47 1.43
N GLY A 27 16.12 -2.02 2.57
CA GLY A 27 17.27 -2.66 3.21
C GLY A 27 18.59 -2.44 2.46
N VAL A 28 18.74 -1.34 1.71
CA VAL A 28 20.00 -0.94 1.07
C VAL A 28 20.84 -0.15 2.05
N PRO A 29 21.99 -0.68 2.52
CA PRO A 29 22.78 -0.04 3.56
C PRO A 29 23.58 1.18 3.07
N GLY A 30 24.02 2.01 4.04
CA GLY A 30 24.90 3.15 3.80
C GLY A 30 24.20 4.49 3.67
N TYR A 31 22.88 4.54 3.81
CA TYR A 31 22.07 5.75 3.69
C TYR A 31 21.28 6.10 4.96
N GLU A 32 21.57 5.45 6.09
CA GLU A 32 20.78 5.51 7.33
C GLU A 32 20.78 6.90 7.98
N ARG A 33 21.75 7.76 7.62
CA ARG A 33 21.92 9.13 8.14
C ARG A 33 21.27 10.20 7.26
N GLU A 34 20.75 9.83 6.08
CA GLU A 34 20.26 10.78 5.07
C GLU A 34 18.72 10.70 4.90
N LEU A 35 18.10 11.81 4.47
CA LEU A 35 16.66 11.90 4.18
C LEU A 35 16.34 12.08 2.69
N GLY A 36 17.30 12.59 1.90
CA GLY A 36 17.10 12.94 0.50
C GLY A 36 16.74 14.40 0.28
N ASP A 37 16.64 14.76 -1.00
CA ASP A 37 16.39 16.14 -1.46
C ASP A 37 14.97 16.21 -2.05
N PHE A 38 14.05 16.87 -1.33
CA PHE A 38 12.65 17.06 -1.75
C PHE A 38 12.42 18.41 -2.46
N SER A 39 13.48 19.13 -2.81
CA SER A 39 13.40 20.37 -3.58
C SER A 39 13.11 20.10 -5.06
N PRO A 40 12.73 21.13 -5.84
CA PRO A 40 12.58 21.02 -7.30
C PRO A 40 13.82 20.45 -7.99
N GLU A 41 15.01 20.76 -7.47
CA GLU A 41 16.28 20.23 -7.99
C GLU A 41 16.41 18.71 -7.72
N GLY A 42 16.07 18.24 -6.51
CA GLY A 42 16.05 16.81 -6.17
C GLY A 42 15.09 16.01 -7.06
N ILE A 43 13.89 16.57 -7.31
CA ILE A 43 12.92 15.98 -8.24
C ILE A 43 13.46 15.92 -9.67
N SER A 44 14.13 16.98 -10.13
CA SER A 44 14.77 16.99 -11.46
C SER A 44 15.86 15.94 -11.58
N LYS A 45 16.69 15.73 -10.54
CA LYS A 45 17.73 14.68 -10.53
C LYS A 45 17.13 13.28 -10.69
N SER A 46 15.97 13.01 -10.07
CA SER A 46 15.27 11.74 -10.24
C SER A 46 14.79 11.54 -11.68
N ALA A 47 14.22 12.58 -12.30
CA ALA A 47 13.82 12.54 -13.70
C ALA A 47 15.02 12.39 -14.65
N ASP A 48 16.17 12.98 -14.33
CA ASP A 48 17.41 12.81 -15.11
C ASP A 48 17.94 11.38 -15.00
N LEU A 49 17.89 10.77 -13.81
CA LEU A 49 18.24 9.37 -13.63
C LEU A 49 17.36 8.46 -14.51
N ALA A 50 16.04 8.68 -14.51
CA ALA A 50 15.12 7.91 -15.35
C ALA A 50 15.44 8.06 -16.84
N ARG A 51 15.61 9.30 -17.35
CA ARG A 51 15.98 9.56 -18.76
C ARG A 51 17.28 8.88 -19.18
N ASN A 52 18.31 8.98 -18.33
CA ASN A 52 19.62 8.42 -18.62
C ASN A 52 19.56 6.87 -18.63
N THR A 53 18.85 6.27 -17.69
CA THR A 53 18.68 4.81 -17.63
C THR A 53 17.89 4.29 -18.83
N LEU A 54 16.79 4.94 -19.21
CA LEU A 54 16.02 4.58 -20.40
C LEU A 54 16.85 4.69 -21.68
N LYS A 55 17.68 5.74 -21.80
CA LYS A 55 18.60 5.90 -22.94
C LYS A 55 19.61 4.76 -23.00
N GLU A 56 20.16 4.33 -21.89
CA GLU A 56 21.09 3.20 -21.79
C GLU A 56 20.38 1.90 -22.16
N LEU A 57 19.22 1.61 -21.56
CA LEU A 57 18.44 0.38 -21.84
C LEU A 57 18.08 0.22 -23.32
N LYS A 58 17.81 1.31 -24.04
CA LYS A 58 17.49 1.26 -25.48
C LYS A 58 18.60 0.63 -26.31
N THR A 59 19.86 0.77 -25.90
CA THR A 59 21.03 0.29 -26.64
C THR A 59 21.46 -1.13 -26.27
N VAL A 60 20.92 -1.70 -25.18
CA VAL A 60 21.31 -3.02 -24.68
C VAL A 60 20.49 -4.11 -25.36
N PRO A 61 21.16 -5.13 -25.96
CA PRO A 61 20.46 -6.26 -26.54
C PRO A 61 19.76 -7.10 -25.47
N ILE A 62 18.77 -7.86 -25.90
CA ILE A 62 18.03 -8.82 -25.08
C ILE A 62 18.57 -10.21 -25.42
N ASP A 63 19.17 -10.89 -24.44
CA ASP A 63 19.81 -12.19 -24.66
C ASP A 63 18.83 -13.36 -24.40
N ASN A 64 17.82 -13.14 -23.55
CA ASN A 64 16.87 -14.18 -23.16
C ASN A 64 15.53 -13.57 -22.66
N SER A 65 14.56 -14.41 -22.31
CA SER A 65 13.23 -13.98 -21.85
C SER A 65 13.26 -13.29 -20.48
N ALA A 66 14.21 -13.63 -19.60
CA ALA A 66 14.36 -12.97 -18.30
C ALA A 66 14.87 -11.53 -18.48
N ASP A 67 15.87 -11.33 -19.36
CA ASP A 67 16.34 -9.99 -19.75
C ASP A 67 15.22 -9.14 -20.34
N ARG A 68 14.41 -9.73 -21.23
CA ARG A 68 13.27 -9.02 -21.81
C ARG A 68 12.32 -8.55 -20.70
N ARG A 69 11.93 -9.44 -19.79
CA ARG A 69 11.03 -9.08 -18.68
C ARG A 69 11.62 -7.99 -17.78
N ALA A 70 12.87 -8.14 -17.36
CA ALA A 70 13.55 -7.16 -16.51
C ALA A 70 13.63 -5.78 -17.20
N LYS A 71 13.98 -5.74 -18.48
CA LYS A 71 14.05 -4.52 -19.27
C LYS A 71 12.68 -3.86 -19.41
N GLU A 72 11.62 -4.63 -19.69
CA GLU A 72 10.25 -4.13 -19.80
C GLU A 72 9.77 -3.53 -18.48
N VAL A 73 9.96 -4.21 -17.35
CA VAL A 73 9.57 -3.68 -16.00
C VAL A 73 10.25 -2.34 -15.73
N ILE A 74 11.58 -2.26 -15.86
CA ILE A 74 12.31 -1.02 -15.61
C ILE A 74 11.85 0.08 -16.58
N THR A 75 11.62 -0.26 -17.83
CA THR A 75 11.21 0.71 -18.86
C THR A 75 9.82 1.27 -18.54
N GLU A 76 8.85 0.42 -18.23
CA GLU A 76 7.48 0.82 -17.91
C GLU A 76 7.43 1.75 -16.69
N ASP A 77 8.11 1.37 -15.59
CA ASP A 77 8.14 2.17 -14.37
C ASP A 77 8.81 3.54 -14.60
N LEU A 78 9.97 3.58 -15.25
CA LEU A 78 10.68 4.83 -15.50
C LEU A 78 9.98 5.73 -16.54
N GLU A 79 9.26 5.16 -17.52
CA GLU A 79 8.44 5.93 -18.45
C GLU A 79 7.23 6.55 -17.74
N ALA A 80 6.58 5.82 -16.82
CA ALA A 80 5.50 6.34 -15.98
C ALA A 80 5.98 7.48 -15.07
N ASP A 81 7.13 7.31 -14.40
CA ASP A 81 7.75 8.36 -13.58
C ASP A 81 8.05 9.64 -14.38
N LEU A 82 8.58 9.49 -15.61
CA LEU A 82 8.86 10.63 -16.48
C LEU A 82 7.59 11.31 -16.98
N GLU A 83 6.56 10.56 -17.29
CA GLU A 83 5.26 11.13 -17.66
C GLU A 83 4.66 11.92 -16.49
N ALA A 84 4.67 11.36 -15.27
CA ALA A 84 4.24 12.05 -14.06
C ALA A 84 5.05 13.35 -13.83
N TYR A 85 6.36 13.29 -14.00
CA TYR A 85 7.23 14.50 -13.91
C TYR A 85 6.88 15.55 -14.96
N GLN A 86 6.69 15.16 -16.23
CA GLN A 86 6.35 16.08 -17.33
C GLN A 86 5.00 16.77 -17.12
N ARG A 87 4.05 16.09 -16.46
CA ARG A 87 2.74 16.61 -16.09
C ARG A 87 2.75 17.41 -14.79
N GLY A 88 3.89 17.47 -14.12
CA GLY A 88 4.08 18.20 -12.89
C GLY A 88 3.45 17.56 -11.65
N GLU A 89 3.16 16.25 -11.67
CA GLU A 89 2.57 15.55 -10.52
C GLU A 89 3.42 15.68 -9.24
N PRO A 90 4.77 15.60 -9.25
CA PRO A 90 5.57 15.81 -8.05
C PRO A 90 5.38 17.20 -7.41
N PHE A 91 5.09 18.23 -8.20
CA PHE A 91 4.94 19.63 -7.72
C PHE A 91 3.58 19.89 -7.05
N ARG A 92 2.61 19.00 -7.21
CA ARG A 92 1.29 19.05 -6.56
C ARG A 92 1.03 17.86 -5.61
N LYS A 93 2.04 17.02 -5.37
CA LYS A 93 1.91 15.82 -4.55
C LYS A 93 1.80 16.18 -3.07
N LEU A 94 0.58 16.48 -2.63
CA LEU A 94 0.21 16.72 -1.25
C LEU A 94 -1.07 15.92 -0.97
N ASN A 95 -0.97 14.85 -0.18
CA ASN A 95 -2.08 14.00 0.23
C ASN A 95 -1.81 13.40 1.62
N ILE A 96 -2.82 12.79 2.22
CA ILE A 96 -2.79 12.31 3.60
C ILE A 96 -2.01 11.00 3.82
N LEU A 97 -1.51 10.34 2.77
CA LEU A 97 -0.94 9.00 2.90
C LEU A 97 0.48 8.85 2.33
N SER A 98 0.76 9.40 1.16
CA SER A 98 1.99 9.10 0.38
C SER A 98 2.74 10.34 -0.11
N SER A 99 2.64 11.46 0.59
CA SER A 99 3.46 12.64 0.32
C SER A 99 4.73 12.68 1.20
N PRO A 100 5.72 13.53 0.89
CA PRO A 100 6.92 13.68 1.70
C PRO A 100 6.67 13.94 3.18
N LEU A 101 5.55 14.60 3.52
CA LEU A 101 5.12 14.86 4.89
C LEU A 101 5.07 13.57 5.73
N GLN A 102 4.41 12.52 5.21
CA GLN A 102 4.26 11.26 5.91
C GLN A 102 5.58 10.48 5.89
N SER A 103 6.28 10.45 4.76
CA SER A 103 7.55 9.72 4.61
C SER A 103 8.62 10.21 5.59
N LEU A 104 8.70 11.53 5.82
CA LEU A 104 9.65 12.16 6.74
C LEU A 104 9.38 11.84 8.22
N ARG A 105 8.14 11.44 8.56
CA ARG A 105 7.82 10.96 9.89
C ARG A 105 7.97 9.44 9.98
N MET A 106 7.41 8.70 9.01
CA MET A 106 7.33 7.25 9.04
C MET A 106 8.70 6.57 8.98
N ILE A 107 9.72 7.23 8.43
CA ILE A 107 11.05 6.65 8.34
C ILE A 107 11.62 6.24 9.70
N PHE A 108 11.26 6.95 10.75
CA PHE A 108 11.74 6.65 12.11
C PHE A 108 11.10 5.38 12.69
N ASP A 109 9.94 4.92 12.17
CA ASP A 109 9.34 3.64 12.54
C ASP A 109 10.14 2.44 12.00
N TYR A 110 10.87 2.63 10.90
CA TYR A 110 11.69 1.59 10.27
C TYR A 110 13.13 1.54 10.79
N MET A 111 13.56 2.56 11.53
CA MET A 111 14.93 2.62 12.06
C MET A 111 15.07 1.75 13.31
N PRO A 112 16.09 0.87 13.38
CA PRO A 112 16.34 0.09 14.57
C PRO A 112 16.81 1.01 15.73
N GLN A 113 16.64 0.52 16.97
CA GLN A 113 17.00 1.21 18.22
C GLN A 113 17.80 0.29 19.15
N GLU A 114 18.54 -0.65 18.57
CA GLU A 114 19.14 -1.78 19.28
C GLU A 114 20.55 -1.50 19.81
N ASN A 115 21.22 -0.50 19.26
CA ASN A 115 22.60 -0.15 19.58
C ASN A 115 22.85 1.38 19.50
N GLN A 116 24.06 1.82 19.86
CA GLN A 116 24.41 3.24 19.84
C GLN A 116 24.42 3.83 18.44
N GLU A 117 24.87 3.09 17.42
CA GLU A 117 24.93 3.54 16.04
C GLU A 117 23.54 3.81 15.47
N ASP A 118 22.54 3.00 15.84
CA ASP A 118 21.14 3.22 15.46
C ASP A 118 20.65 4.59 15.94
N TRP A 119 20.95 4.94 17.20
CA TRP A 119 20.56 6.23 17.76
C TRP A 119 21.35 7.40 17.16
N GLU A 120 22.61 7.23 16.79
CA GLU A 120 23.37 8.22 16.03
C GLU A 120 22.77 8.46 14.64
N ASN A 121 22.30 7.40 13.98
CA ASN A 121 21.60 7.49 12.70
C ASN A 121 20.28 8.25 12.84
N ILE A 122 19.50 7.95 13.90
CA ILE A 122 18.25 8.66 14.23
C ILE A 122 18.54 10.14 14.49
N ALA A 123 19.54 10.47 15.32
CA ALA A 123 19.92 11.85 15.60
C ALA A 123 20.31 12.62 14.33
N SER A 124 21.09 11.98 13.46
CA SER A 124 21.47 12.55 12.16
C SER A 124 20.24 12.89 11.29
N ARG A 125 19.29 11.97 11.17
CA ARG A 125 18.05 12.21 10.41
C ARG A 125 17.17 13.29 11.04
N LEU A 126 17.00 13.29 12.37
CA LEU A 126 16.25 14.33 13.08
C LEU A 126 16.80 15.73 12.79
N SER A 127 18.11 15.89 12.75
CA SER A 127 18.75 17.17 12.43
C SER A 127 18.47 17.66 11.01
N LYS A 128 18.11 16.76 10.08
CA LYS A 128 17.88 17.05 8.66
C LYS A 128 16.42 17.27 8.29
N VAL A 129 15.46 17.00 9.19
CA VAL A 129 14.02 17.11 8.92
C VAL A 129 13.64 18.50 8.44
N SER A 130 14.17 19.56 9.07
CA SER A 130 13.87 20.94 8.67
C SER A 130 14.31 21.23 7.23
N GLY A 131 15.51 20.80 6.85
CA GLY A 131 16.00 20.96 5.48
C GLY A 131 15.13 20.23 4.46
N ALA A 132 14.71 19.00 4.77
CA ALA A 132 13.86 18.20 3.91
C ALA A 132 12.45 18.82 3.73
N LEU A 133 11.81 19.27 4.81
CA LEU A 133 10.52 19.95 4.75
C LEU A 133 10.60 21.31 4.05
N ASN A 134 11.70 22.06 4.21
CA ASN A 134 11.92 23.30 3.47
C ASN A 134 12.06 23.03 1.96
N GLY A 135 12.81 22.01 1.55
CA GLY A 135 12.88 21.58 0.15
C GLY A 135 11.51 21.21 -0.41
N TYR A 136 10.71 20.46 0.35
CA TYR A 136 9.35 20.13 -0.05
C TYR A 136 8.43 21.36 -0.13
N THR A 137 8.55 22.30 0.79
CA THR A 137 7.84 23.60 0.73
C THR A 137 8.16 24.34 -0.57
N GLU A 138 9.44 24.42 -0.97
CA GLU A 138 9.83 25.04 -2.25
C GLU A 138 9.26 24.29 -3.47
N THR A 139 9.17 22.98 -3.40
CA THR A 139 8.50 22.17 -4.45
C THR A 139 7.02 22.54 -4.58
N LEU A 140 6.29 22.64 -3.48
CA LEU A 140 4.89 23.06 -3.51
C LEU A 140 4.74 24.53 -3.96
N ARG A 141 5.67 25.42 -3.59
CA ARG A 141 5.70 26.80 -4.10
C ARG A 141 5.96 26.86 -5.61
N GLN A 142 6.85 26.00 -6.12
CA GLN A 142 7.01 25.87 -7.58
C GLN A 142 5.70 25.43 -8.23
N GLY A 143 5.00 24.44 -7.64
CA GLY A 143 3.68 24.03 -8.08
C GLY A 143 2.68 25.19 -8.12
N VAL A 144 2.66 26.06 -7.11
CA VAL A 144 1.81 27.28 -7.12
C VAL A 144 2.16 28.20 -8.29
N ARG A 145 3.45 28.46 -8.54
CA ARG A 145 3.90 29.29 -9.68
C ARG A 145 3.45 28.74 -11.03
N ASP A 146 3.42 27.41 -11.15
CA ASP A 146 3.09 26.70 -12.40
C ASP A 146 1.60 26.31 -12.49
N ASN A 147 0.78 26.77 -11.53
CA ASN A 147 -0.65 26.40 -11.39
C ASN A 147 -0.86 24.87 -11.25
N LEU A 148 0.08 24.20 -10.61
CA LEU A 148 0.09 22.78 -10.29
C LEU A 148 -0.13 22.61 -8.79
N VAL A 149 -1.39 22.57 -8.36
CA VAL A 149 -1.74 22.60 -6.93
C VAL A 149 -2.57 21.39 -6.51
N SER A 150 -2.45 21.02 -5.25
CA SER A 150 -3.35 20.07 -4.59
C SER A 150 -4.67 20.73 -4.20
N THR A 151 -5.58 19.97 -3.60
CA THR A 151 -6.90 20.47 -3.22
C THR A 151 -6.89 21.12 -1.83
N LYS A 152 -7.89 21.97 -1.55
CA LYS A 152 -8.08 22.56 -0.21
C LYS A 152 -8.29 21.47 0.85
N ARG A 153 -9.00 20.40 0.51
CA ARG A 153 -9.21 19.23 1.38
C ARG A 153 -7.87 18.63 1.81
N GLN A 154 -7.03 18.25 0.86
CA GLN A 154 -5.73 17.67 1.17
C GLN A 154 -4.83 18.63 1.94
N THR A 155 -4.88 19.92 1.61
CA THR A 155 -4.12 20.95 2.31
C THR A 155 -4.51 21.04 3.78
N ILE A 156 -5.81 21.04 4.08
CA ILE A 156 -6.33 21.10 5.46
C ILE A 156 -5.95 19.84 6.24
N GLU A 157 -6.18 18.67 5.67
CA GLU A 157 -5.91 17.40 6.38
C GLU A 157 -4.40 17.18 6.60
N CYS A 158 -3.55 17.49 5.62
CA CYS A 158 -2.10 17.44 5.78
C CYS A 158 -1.60 18.46 6.83
N SER A 159 -2.23 19.65 6.92
CA SER A 159 -1.86 20.61 7.95
C SER A 159 -2.18 20.10 9.37
N LYS A 160 -3.31 19.42 9.55
CA LYS A 160 -3.67 18.75 10.82
C LYS A 160 -2.66 17.66 11.19
N GLN A 161 -2.28 16.81 10.22
CA GLN A 161 -1.26 15.78 10.44
C GLN A 161 0.08 16.42 10.86
N ALA A 162 0.49 17.49 10.19
CA ALA A 162 1.71 18.21 10.55
C ALA A 162 1.66 18.79 11.97
N LEU A 163 0.51 19.35 12.40
CA LEU A 163 0.32 19.82 13.78
C LEU A 163 0.38 18.68 14.82
N ILE A 164 -0.20 17.52 14.52
CA ILE A 164 -0.10 16.34 15.39
C ILE A 164 1.37 15.94 15.54
N HIS A 165 2.10 15.83 14.42
CA HIS A 165 3.51 15.45 14.45
C HIS A 165 4.40 16.49 15.18
N SER A 166 4.07 17.78 15.09
CA SER A 166 4.76 18.82 15.87
C SER A 166 4.51 18.75 17.38
N GLY A 167 3.44 18.05 17.79
CA GLY A 167 2.99 18.00 19.19
C GLY A 167 2.34 19.29 19.69
N THR A 168 1.98 20.25 18.81
CA THR A 168 1.33 21.51 19.19
C THR A 168 -0.18 21.38 19.32
N SER A 169 -0.77 20.28 18.88
CA SER A 169 -2.19 19.96 19.07
C SER A 169 -2.57 19.61 20.53
N GLY A 170 -1.59 19.46 21.43
CA GLY A 170 -1.80 19.07 22.82
C GLY A 170 -2.05 17.58 23.04
N GLU A 171 -2.04 16.80 21.98
CA GLU A 171 -2.15 15.35 21.98
C GLU A 171 -0.76 14.70 21.89
N PHE A 172 -0.73 13.38 21.67
CA PHE A 172 0.45 12.57 21.43
C PHE A 172 1.46 13.25 20.47
N SER A 173 2.74 13.25 20.83
CA SER A 173 3.83 13.72 19.98
C SER A 173 4.82 12.60 19.69
N PHE A 174 4.78 12.08 18.47
CA PHE A 174 5.70 11.03 18.01
C PHE A 174 7.17 11.34 18.33
N PHE A 175 7.62 12.57 18.04
CA PHE A 175 9.03 12.94 18.27
C PHE A 175 9.37 13.05 19.77
N SER A 176 8.41 13.41 20.61
CA SER A 176 8.62 13.38 22.06
C SER A 176 8.74 11.97 22.60
N ASP A 177 7.96 11.03 22.05
CA ASP A 177 8.06 9.62 22.47
C ASP A 177 9.33 8.97 21.95
N LEU A 178 9.81 9.36 20.77
CA LEU A 178 11.12 8.92 20.28
C LEU A 178 12.26 9.39 21.21
N GLU A 179 12.19 10.63 21.71
CA GLU A 179 13.12 11.14 22.74
C GLU A 179 13.00 10.35 24.06
N ASN A 180 11.78 10.04 24.50
CA ASN A 180 11.54 9.23 25.69
C ASN A 180 12.13 7.83 25.53
N SER A 181 11.90 7.17 24.40
CA SER A 181 12.48 5.86 24.08
C SER A 181 14.01 5.87 24.14
N TYR A 182 14.64 6.94 23.65
CA TYR A 182 16.08 7.12 23.80
C TYR A 182 16.48 7.26 25.28
N ASN A 183 15.78 8.09 26.06
CA ASN A 183 16.08 8.32 27.48
C ASN A 183 15.91 7.06 28.35
N GLU A 184 15.09 6.11 27.92
CA GLU A 184 14.90 4.79 28.56
C GLU A 184 15.92 3.75 28.08
N SER A 185 16.68 4.04 27.01
CA SER A 185 17.65 3.13 26.44
C SER A 185 18.91 3.01 27.31
N LYS A 186 19.68 1.94 27.09
CA LYS A 186 21.00 1.74 27.74
C LYS A 186 22.15 2.46 27.02
N PHE A 187 21.88 3.24 26.00
CA PHE A 187 22.87 3.86 25.11
C PHE A 187 23.09 5.35 25.39
N LEU A 188 22.77 5.81 26.59
CA LEU A 188 22.85 7.21 26.98
C LEU A 188 24.28 7.73 26.97
N SER A 189 24.49 8.87 26.29
CA SER A 189 25.70 9.68 26.39
C SER A 189 25.31 11.17 26.35
N GLU A 190 26.14 12.03 26.97
CA GLU A 190 25.83 13.47 27.03
C GLU A 190 25.72 14.11 25.65
N SER A 191 26.62 13.77 24.72
CA SER A 191 26.60 14.26 23.34
C SER A 191 25.36 13.80 22.61
N LEU A 192 25.09 12.50 22.59
CA LEU A 192 23.97 11.93 21.85
C LEU A 192 22.62 12.38 22.43
N SER A 193 22.51 12.53 23.76
CA SER A 193 21.33 13.10 24.42
C SER A 193 21.07 14.55 23.97
N SER A 194 22.13 15.34 23.81
CA SER A 194 22.04 16.70 23.28
C SER A 194 21.59 16.71 21.82
N ASP A 195 22.15 15.82 21.00
CA ASP A 195 21.84 15.72 19.56
C ASP A 195 20.40 15.26 19.34
N ILE A 196 19.92 14.24 20.06
CA ILE A 196 18.53 13.76 20.00
C ILE A 196 17.56 14.87 20.41
N ARG A 197 17.79 15.52 21.57
CA ARG A 197 16.93 16.60 22.05
C ARG A 197 16.85 17.76 21.06
N SER A 198 18.00 18.19 20.54
CA SER A 198 18.07 19.26 19.52
C SER A 198 17.39 18.85 18.23
N GLY A 199 17.59 17.60 17.79
CA GLY A 199 16.98 17.05 16.60
C GLY A 199 15.45 16.94 16.72
N VAL A 200 14.95 16.50 17.87
CA VAL A 200 13.50 16.45 18.17
C VAL A 200 12.87 17.85 18.14
N ALA A 201 13.52 18.83 18.81
CA ALA A 201 13.03 20.21 18.77
C ALA A 201 13.00 20.76 17.34
N ASN A 202 14.06 20.49 16.56
CA ASN A 202 14.15 20.88 15.14
C ASN A 202 13.03 20.25 14.29
N ALA A 203 12.78 18.94 14.45
CA ALA A 203 11.73 18.24 13.73
C ALA A 203 10.34 18.81 14.09
N LYS A 204 10.04 18.95 15.38
CA LYS A 204 8.75 19.52 15.84
C LYS A 204 8.49 20.92 15.29
N ASN A 205 9.48 21.79 15.32
CA ASN A 205 9.37 23.14 14.77
C ASN A 205 9.14 23.09 13.24
N ALA A 206 9.89 22.25 12.53
CA ALA A 206 9.75 22.11 11.08
C ALA A 206 8.36 21.64 10.64
N PHE A 207 7.76 20.69 11.37
CA PHE A 207 6.39 20.26 11.10
C PHE A 207 5.37 21.35 11.43
N SER A 208 5.58 22.14 12.50
CA SER A 208 4.75 23.29 12.83
C SER A 208 4.82 24.39 11.75
N ASP A 209 6.02 24.72 11.28
CA ASP A 209 6.25 25.71 10.22
C ASP A 209 5.62 25.24 8.89
N PHE A 210 5.71 23.94 8.58
CA PHE A 210 5.08 23.37 7.40
C PHE A 210 3.54 23.47 7.48
N SER A 211 2.94 23.17 8.65
CA SER A 211 1.50 23.37 8.86
C SER A 211 1.11 24.84 8.69
N HIS A 212 1.91 25.76 9.22
CA HIS A 212 1.68 27.20 9.04
C HIS A 212 1.75 27.61 7.55
N PHE A 213 2.75 27.14 6.80
CA PHE A 213 2.82 27.34 5.36
C PHE A 213 1.56 26.86 4.64
N LEU A 214 1.10 25.65 4.95
CA LEU A 214 -0.11 25.10 4.33
C LEU A 214 -1.35 25.96 4.60
N THR A 215 -1.52 26.46 5.82
CA THR A 215 -2.73 27.18 6.25
C THR A 215 -2.70 28.67 5.93
N SER A 216 -1.53 29.31 5.89
CA SER A 216 -1.39 30.75 5.66
C SER A 216 -1.07 31.13 4.20
N GLU A 217 -0.35 30.28 3.48
CA GLU A 217 0.12 30.56 2.12
C GLU A 217 -0.54 29.65 1.09
N TYR A 218 -0.28 28.32 1.15
CA TYR A 218 -0.66 27.36 0.12
C TYR A 218 -2.18 27.25 -0.07
N ILE A 219 -2.97 27.28 1.01
CA ILE A 219 -4.45 27.17 1.00
C ILE A 219 -5.12 28.20 0.07
N ASN A 220 -4.51 29.37 -0.09
CA ASN A 220 -5.05 30.45 -0.92
C ASN A 220 -4.98 30.12 -2.42
N HIS A 221 -4.12 29.18 -2.81
CA HIS A 221 -3.89 28.74 -4.17
C HIS A 221 -4.47 27.35 -4.43
N ALA A 222 -4.76 26.58 -3.38
CA ALA A 222 -5.27 25.23 -3.46
C ALA A 222 -6.61 25.13 -4.17
N SER A 223 -6.79 24.09 -5.00
CA SER A 223 -8.02 23.85 -5.75
C SER A 223 -9.21 23.60 -4.80
N SER A 224 -10.36 24.19 -5.11
CA SER A 224 -11.62 23.86 -4.44
C SER A 224 -12.33 22.66 -5.07
N GLN A 225 -11.85 22.16 -6.21
CA GLN A 225 -12.39 20.97 -6.87
C GLN A 225 -11.59 19.75 -6.44
N ASP A 226 -12.24 18.79 -5.80
CA ASP A 226 -11.62 17.56 -5.30
C ASP A 226 -11.34 16.55 -6.44
N GLY A 227 -12.26 16.37 -7.39
CA GLY A 227 -12.08 15.47 -8.52
C GLY A 227 -11.06 15.97 -9.54
N VAL A 228 -10.23 15.08 -10.07
CA VAL A 228 -9.13 15.42 -11.00
C VAL A 228 -9.52 15.38 -12.47
N GLY A 229 -10.71 14.89 -12.79
CA GLY A 229 -11.18 14.69 -14.16
C GLY A 229 -10.61 13.43 -14.84
N GLU A 230 -11.23 13.06 -15.97
CA GLU A 230 -11.00 11.77 -16.63
C GLU A 230 -9.57 11.59 -17.12
N GLU A 231 -8.97 12.61 -17.75
CA GLU A 231 -7.60 12.51 -18.31
C GLU A 231 -6.56 12.26 -17.22
N ARG A 232 -6.53 13.08 -16.17
CA ARG A 232 -5.57 12.93 -15.08
C ARG A 232 -5.81 11.65 -14.28
N TYR A 233 -7.07 11.27 -14.08
CA TYR A 233 -7.44 10.02 -13.42
C TYR A 233 -6.93 8.79 -14.19
N ALA A 234 -7.12 8.75 -15.51
CA ALA A 234 -6.66 7.64 -16.36
C ALA A 234 -5.15 7.41 -16.26
N LEU A 235 -4.37 8.50 -16.21
CA LEU A 235 -2.91 8.44 -16.08
C LEU A 235 -2.49 7.92 -14.70
N SER A 236 -3.08 8.46 -13.65
CA SER A 236 -2.80 7.99 -12.30
C SER A 236 -3.23 6.54 -12.09
N ALA A 237 -4.38 6.14 -12.63
CA ALA A 237 -4.82 4.75 -12.62
C ALA A 237 -3.85 3.84 -13.39
N HIS A 238 -3.26 4.32 -14.50
CA HIS A 238 -2.23 3.58 -15.22
C HIS A 238 -0.95 3.42 -14.39
N GLU A 239 -0.48 4.47 -13.73
CA GLU A 239 0.68 4.44 -12.83
C GLU A 239 0.52 3.38 -11.74
N TYR A 240 -0.65 3.33 -11.07
CA TYR A 240 -0.91 2.36 -10.01
C TYR A 240 -1.15 0.92 -10.50
N ASN A 241 -1.52 0.72 -11.76
CA ASN A 241 -1.94 -0.59 -12.24
C ASN A 241 -1.05 -1.15 -13.36
N GLY A 242 -0.29 -0.33 -14.08
CA GLY A 242 0.49 -0.76 -15.25
C GLY A 242 -0.39 -1.32 -16.38
N ILE A 243 -1.61 -0.81 -16.51
CA ILE A 243 -2.57 -1.20 -17.55
C ILE A 243 -3.54 -0.05 -17.85
N THR A 244 -3.89 0.12 -19.12
CA THR A 244 -4.96 1.04 -19.51
C THR A 244 -6.32 0.44 -19.17
N ILE A 245 -7.17 1.22 -18.52
CA ILE A 245 -8.48 0.81 -17.99
C ILE A 245 -9.58 1.62 -18.70
N ASP A 246 -10.62 0.96 -19.19
CA ASP A 246 -11.86 1.64 -19.53
C ASP A 246 -12.60 2.03 -18.24
N LEU A 247 -12.56 3.31 -17.91
CA LEU A 247 -13.04 3.81 -16.63
C LEU A 247 -14.55 3.71 -16.47
N ARG A 248 -15.31 3.84 -17.57
CA ARG A 248 -16.78 3.77 -17.51
C ARG A 248 -17.25 2.33 -17.40
N GLU A 249 -16.68 1.42 -18.20
CA GLU A 249 -16.92 -0.02 -18.07
C GLU A 249 -16.54 -0.51 -16.67
N THR A 250 -15.41 -0.04 -16.15
CA THR A 250 -14.94 -0.42 -14.80
C THR A 250 -15.84 0.10 -13.70
N TYR A 251 -16.41 1.31 -13.86
CA TYR A 251 -17.39 1.86 -12.93
C TYR A 251 -18.68 1.00 -12.90
N GLU A 252 -19.20 0.63 -14.05
CA GLU A 252 -20.39 -0.23 -14.19
C GLU A 252 -20.12 -1.63 -13.60
N TRP A 253 -18.95 -2.19 -13.91
CA TRP A 253 -18.50 -3.46 -13.34
C TRP A 253 -18.35 -3.39 -11.80
N GLY A 254 -17.92 -2.27 -11.25
CA GLY A 254 -17.88 -2.05 -9.80
C GLY A 254 -19.25 -2.24 -9.14
N TRP A 255 -20.31 -1.70 -9.75
CA TRP A 255 -21.69 -1.90 -9.31
C TRP A 255 -22.15 -3.36 -9.43
N GLU A 256 -21.77 -4.06 -10.49
CA GLU A 256 -22.06 -5.50 -10.63
C GLU A 256 -21.38 -6.31 -9.53
N GLN A 257 -20.11 -6.01 -9.24
CA GLN A 257 -19.37 -6.68 -8.18
C GLN A 257 -19.99 -6.42 -6.81
N LEU A 258 -20.42 -5.21 -6.52
CA LEU A 258 -21.07 -4.89 -5.25
C LEU A 258 -22.39 -5.66 -5.09
N ARG A 259 -23.26 -5.67 -6.11
CA ARG A 259 -24.51 -6.45 -6.08
C ARG A 259 -24.27 -7.94 -5.85
N TRP A 260 -23.25 -8.50 -6.50
CA TRP A 260 -22.89 -9.90 -6.27
C TRP A 260 -22.45 -10.14 -4.81
N VAL A 261 -21.57 -9.29 -4.28
CA VAL A 261 -21.08 -9.42 -2.90
C VAL A 261 -22.22 -9.29 -1.89
N GLU A 262 -23.10 -8.29 -2.04
CA GLU A 262 -24.26 -8.09 -1.15
C GLU A 262 -25.20 -9.30 -1.15
N SER A 263 -25.43 -9.90 -2.32
CA SER A 263 -26.22 -11.14 -2.43
C SER A 263 -25.57 -12.33 -1.70
N GLU A 264 -24.26 -12.52 -1.85
CA GLU A 264 -23.53 -13.57 -1.15
C GLU A 264 -23.46 -13.32 0.37
N MET A 265 -23.31 -12.06 0.79
CA MET A 265 -23.33 -11.68 2.21
C MET A 265 -24.69 -11.98 2.84
N GLN A 266 -25.80 -11.67 2.17
CA GLN A 266 -27.14 -11.98 2.66
C GLN A 266 -27.35 -13.50 2.78
N ALA A 267 -26.92 -14.27 1.77
CA ALA A 267 -27.01 -15.73 1.81
C ALA A 267 -26.12 -16.34 2.92
N THR A 268 -25.02 -15.69 3.25
CA THR A 268 -24.11 -16.12 4.32
C THR A 268 -24.66 -15.73 5.69
N ALA A 269 -25.23 -14.53 5.83
CA ALA A 269 -25.91 -14.10 7.06
C ALA A 269 -27.03 -15.06 7.48
N GLU A 270 -27.81 -15.55 6.52
CA GLU A 270 -28.84 -16.57 6.77
C GLU A 270 -28.26 -17.89 7.31
N LYS A 271 -27.04 -18.28 6.91
CA LYS A 271 -26.36 -19.48 7.47
C LYS A 271 -25.83 -19.24 8.88
N ILE A 272 -25.40 -18.01 9.22
CA ILE A 272 -24.88 -17.65 10.54
C ILE A 272 -26.02 -17.52 11.56
N LEU A 273 -27.09 -16.83 11.16
CA LEU A 273 -28.26 -16.55 11.99
C LEU A 273 -29.53 -16.66 11.12
N PRO A 274 -30.24 -17.80 11.13
CA PRO A 274 -31.42 -18.01 10.29
C PRO A 274 -32.49 -16.92 10.46
N GLY A 275 -32.98 -16.39 9.37
CA GLY A 275 -33.98 -15.30 9.32
C GLY A 275 -33.39 -13.90 9.53
N SER A 276 -32.07 -13.74 9.50
CA SER A 276 -31.42 -12.44 9.75
C SER A 276 -31.02 -11.73 8.45
N ASP A 277 -30.82 -10.41 8.59
CA ASP A 277 -30.07 -9.61 7.64
C ASP A 277 -28.56 -9.60 7.96
N ILE A 278 -27.78 -8.97 7.08
CA ILE A 278 -26.32 -8.87 7.21
C ILE A 278 -25.93 -8.17 8.53
N GLU A 279 -26.62 -7.09 8.89
CA GLU A 279 -26.27 -6.29 10.08
C GLU A 279 -26.54 -7.07 11.38
N SER A 280 -27.62 -7.85 11.43
CA SER A 280 -27.93 -8.71 12.57
C SER A 280 -26.93 -9.84 12.74
N ALA A 281 -26.50 -10.46 11.65
CA ALA A 281 -25.45 -11.48 11.68
C ALA A 281 -24.11 -10.89 12.14
N LYS A 282 -23.71 -9.72 11.63
CA LYS A 282 -22.52 -9.00 12.08
C LYS A 282 -22.57 -8.67 13.56
N ALA A 283 -23.71 -8.15 14.05
CA ALA A 283 -23.87 -7.83 15.46
C ALA A 283 -23.69 -9.06 16.37
N LEU A 284 -24.17 -10.23 15.94
CA LEU A 284 -23.90 -11.49 16.63
C LEU A 284 -22.39 -11.80 16.65
N LEU A 285 -21.72 -11.74 15.49
CA LEU A 285 -20.28 -12.04 15.37
C LEU A 285 -19.42 -11.09 16.22
N GLU A 286 -19.80 -9.82 16.30
CA GLU A 286 -19.12 -8.81 17.12
C GLU A 286 -19.39 -8.99 18.62
N SER A 287 -20.55 -9.50 19.03
CA SER A 287 -20.94 -9.59 20.44
C SER A 287 -20.66 -10.94 21.10
N ASP A 288 -20.52 -12.02 20.34
CA ASP A 288 -20.37 -13.38 20.87
C ASP A 288 -18.94 -13.64 21.39
N PRO A 289 -18.75 -13.86 22.71
CA PRO A 289 -17.45 -14.18 23.27
C PRO A 289 -16.83 -15.47 22.72
N ALA A 290 -17.67 -16.44 22.32
CA ALA A 290 -17.17 -17.71 21.77
C ALA A 290 -16.52 -17.56 20.37
N ARG A 291 -16.72 -16.41 19.72
CA ARG A 291 -16.20 -16.06 18.39
C ARG A 291 -15.15 -14.96 18.44
N SER A 292 -14.58 -14.71 19.62
CA SER A 292 -13.62 -13.64 19.89
C SER A 292 -12.44 -14.16 20.70
N ILE A 293 -11.36 -13.41 20.67
CA ILE A 293 -10.20 -13.61 21.55
C ILE A 293 -10.10 -12.38 22.47
N GLU A 294 -9.83 -12.63 23.75
CA GLU A 294 -9.57 -11.62 24.75
C GLU A 294 -8.06 -11.47 24.97
N GLY A 295 -7.54 -10.24 24.93
CA GLY A 295 -6.13 -9.93 25.13
C GLY A 295 -5.34 -9.78 23.84
N GLU A 296 -4.43 -8.77 23.83
CA GLU A 296 -3.60 -8.47 22.65
C GLU A 296 -2.56 -9.55 22.39
N ASP A 297 -1.94 -10.10 23.44
CA ASP A 297 -0.94 -11.16 23.31
C ASP A 297 -1.58 -12.47 22.84
N GLU A 298 -2.77 -12.83 23.33
CA GLU A 298 -3.54 -13.99 22.91
C GLU A 298 -3.97 -13.84 21.45
N PHE A 299 -4.40 -12.65 21.03
CA PHE A 299 -4.73 -12.34 19.65
C PHE A 299 -3.51 -12.49 18.74
N LYS A 300 -2.37 -11.90 19.10
CA LYS A 300 -1.11 -12.04 18.36
C LYS A 300 -0.70 -13.51 18.22
N ASN A 301 -0.77 -14.27 19.30
CA ASN A 301 -0.43 -15.69 19.29
C ASN A 301 -1.36 -16.48 18.37
N TRP A 302 -2.67 -16.21 18.43
CA TRP A 302 -3.64 -16.83 17.54
C TRP A 302 -3.38 -16.51 16.06
N MET A 303 -3.05 -15.26 15.73
CA MET A 303 -2.69 -14.86 14.36
C MET A 303 -1.42 -15.58 13.91
N GLN A 304 -0.41 -15.73 14.77
CA GLN A 304 0.80 -16.49 14.46
C GLN A 304 0.50 -17.98 14.22
N GLU A 305 -0.33 -18.60 15.05
CA GLU A 305 -0.74 -20.00 14.89
C GLU A 305 -1.55 -20.21 13.60
N LEU A 306 -2.47 -19.28 13.27
CA LEU A 306 -3.21 -19.32 12.02
C LEU A 306 -2.27 -19.29 10.82
N GLN A 307 -1.27 -18.41 10.81
CA GLN A 307 -0.30 -18.29 9.74
C GLN A 307 0.54 -19.57 9.59
N ASN A 308 1.08 -20.09 10.69
CA ASN A 308 1.86 -21.32 10.70
C ASN A 308 1.04 -22.52 10.16
N LYS A 309 -0.18 -22.68 10.66
CA LYS A 309 -1.10 -23.73 10.21
C LYS A 309 -1.43 -23.60 8.72
N THR A 310 -1.66 -22.38 8.24
CA THR A 310 -1.95 -22.12 6.83
C THR A 310 -0.77 -22.51 5.95
N ILE A 311 0.46 -22.13 6.33
CA ILE A 311 1.69 -22.53 5.62
C ILE A 311 1.79 -24.05 5.53
N ASP A 312 1.64 -24.76 6.67
CA ASP A 312 1.74 -26.23 6.73
C ASP A 312 0.69 -26.93 5.86
N GLN A 313 -0.51 -26.36 5.76
CA GLN A 313 -1.60 -26.93 4.96
C GLN A 313 -1.46 -26.66 3.46
N LEU A 314 -0.93 -25.50 3.09
CA LEU A 314 -0.82 -25.10 1.68
C LEU A 314 0.45 -25.61 1.02
N ASP A 315 1.55 -25.75 1.78
CA ASP A 315 2.83 -26.18 1.23
C ASP A 315 2.77 -27.63 0.73
N GLY A 316 3.24 -27.83 -0.49
CA GLY A 316 3.20 -29.13 -1.19
C GLY A 316 1.82 -29.54 -1.72
N THR A 317 0.73 -28.94 -1.22
CA THR A 317 -0.65 -29.22 -1.68
C THR A 317 -1.11 -28.24 -2.76
N HIS A 318 -1.22 -26.98 -2.42
CA HIS A 318 -1.70 -25.90 -3.30
C HIS A 318 -0.60 -24.98 -3.80
N PHE A 319 0.53 -24.94 -3.09
CA PHE A 319 1.71 -24.14 -3.41
C PHE A 319 3.00 -24.89 -3.08
N ASP A 320 4.09 -24.52 -3.73
CA ASP A 320 5.45 -24.90 -3.34
C ASP A 320 6.10 -23.68 -2.67
N ILE A 321 6.06 -23.65 -1.33
CA ILE A 321 6.53 -22.50 -0.55
C ILE A 321 8.03 -22.63 -0.29
N PRO A 322 8.89 -21.71 -0.80
CA PRO A 322 10.32 -21.76 -0.54
C PRO A 322 10.63 -21.77 0.95
N LYS A 323 11.61 -22.60 1.36
CA LYS A 323 11.93 -22.81 2.78
C LYS A 323 12.14 -21.52 3.59
N PRO A 324 12.84 -20.47 3.11
CA PRO A 324 12.96 -19.22 3.84
C PRO A 324 11.62 -18.46 3.98
N VAL A 325 10.72 -18.59 2.99
CA VAL A 325 9.40 -17.93 2.96
C VAL A 325 8.41 -18.59 3.94
N ARG A 326 8.69 -19.80 4.45
CA ARG A 326 7.85 -20.43 5.50
C ARG A 326 7.95 -19.73 6.86
N LYS A 327 8.87 -18.76 7.01
CA LYS A 327 9.00 -17.98 8.24
C LYS A 327 8.30 -16.63 8.09
N ILE A 328 7.32 -16.40 8.94
CA ILE A 328 6.58 -15.15 9.06
C ILE A 328 6.34 -14.85 10.53
N GLU A 329 6.40 -13.58 10.91
CA GLU A 329 6.13 -13.11 12.28
C GLU A 329 4.86 -12.27 12.32
N ALA A 330 3.95 -12.61 13.25
CA ALA A 330 2.82 -11.77 13.61
C ALA A 330 3.25 -10.75 14.67
N MET A 331 3.01 -9.47 14.40
CA MET A 331 3.43 -8.35 15.25
C MET A 331 2.24 -7.47 15.60
N LEU A 332 2.22 -6.90 16.79
CA LEU A 332 1.32 -5.80 17.10
C LEU A 332 1.91 -4.51 16.54
N ALA A 333 1.08 -3.72 15.87
CA ALA A 333 1.52 -2.44 15.33
C ALA A 333 1.75 -1.43 16.46
N PRO A 334 2.77 -0.54 16.34
CA PRO A 334 3.01 0.49 17.34
C PRO A 334 1.79 1.43 17.49
N PRO A 335 1.50 1.91 18.70
CA PRO A 335 0.44 2.89 18.94
C PRO A 335 0.62 4.16 18.09
N GLY A 336 -0.47 4.72 17.57
CA GLY A 336 -0.45 5.94 16.77
C GLY A 336 0.06 5.75 15.32
N GLY A 337 0.31 4.51 14.90
CA GLY A 337 0.68 4.14 13.53
C GLY A 337 -0.52 3.93 12.61
N ALA A 338 -0.38 3.00 11.66
CA ALA A 338 -1.45 2.64 10.71
C ALA A 338 -2.70 2.12 11.42
N LEU A 339 -3.88 2.46 10.89
CA LEU A 339 -5.17 1.96 11.39
C LEU A 339 -5.55 0.61 10.75
N ALA A 340 -4.93 0.25 9.63
CA ALA A 340 -5.13 -1.01 8.93
C ALA A 340 -3.92 -1.93 9.12
N MET A 341 -4.15 -3.23 9.02
CA MET A 341 -3.09 -4.23 8.97
C MET A 341 -2.21 -4.01 7.77
N TYR A 342 -0.92 -4.35 7.91
CA TYR A 342 0.04 -4.21 6.83
C TYR A 342 1.15 -5.26 6.91
N TYR A 343 1.81 -5.48 5.80
CA TYR A 343 2.90 -6.42 5.67
C TYR A 343 4.24 -5.71 5.40
N THR A 344 5.32 -6.23 6.01
CA THR A 344 6.70 -5.84 5.69
C THR A 344 7.49 -7.03 5.17
N ARG A 345 8.20 -6.83 4.05
CA ARG A 345 8.98 -7.88 3.36
C ARG A 345 10.11 -8.42 4.25
N PRO A 346 10.57 -9.66 4.04
CA PRO A 346 11.81 -10.14 4.63
C PRO A 346 13.01 -9.32 4.12
N SER A 347 14.12 -9.35 4.86
CA SER A 347 15.40 -8.86 4.33
C SER A 347 15.85 -9.69 3.12
N GLY A 348 16.69 -9.10 2.25
CA GLY A 348 17.18 -9.77 1.06
C GLY A 348 17.89 -11.10 1.32
N ASP A 349 18.52 -11.24 2.49
CA ASP A 349 19.23 -12.44 2.98
C ASP A 349 18.36 -13.34 3.87
N PHE A 350 17.08 -12.99 4.09
CA PHE A 350 16.16 -13.64 5.02
C PHE A 350 16.63 -13.71 6.48
N SER A 351 17.63 -12.92 6.90
CA SER A 351 18.03 -12.82 8.31
C SER A 351 16.89 -12.25 9.17
N ARG A 352 16.10 -11.33 8.63
CA ARG A 352 14.82 -10.86 9.18
C ARG A 352 13.67 -11.47 8.35
N PRO A 353 12.75 -12.22 8.95
CA PRO A 353 11.58 -12.76 8.24
C PRO A 353 10.58 -11.65 7.84
N GLY A 354 9.64 -11.98 6.96
CA GLY A 354 8.49 -11.13 6.69
C GLY A 354 7.62 -10.98 7.94
N ARG A 355 6.95 -9.83 8.08
CA ARG A 355 6.12 -9.51 9.25
C ARG A 355 4.75 -9.00 8.85
N THR A 356 3.72 -9.51 9.50
CA THR A 356 2.36 -8.98 9.45
C THR A 356 2.09 -8.17 10.71
N TRP A 357 1.57 -6.95 10.55
CA TRP A 357 1.38 -6.00 11.62
C TRP A 357 -0.10 -5.77 11.87
N TYR A 358 -0.53 -5.96 13.12
CA TYR A 358 -1.91 -5.89 13.55
C TYR A 358 -2.13 -4.70 14.48
N PRO A 359 -2.79 -3.60 14.03
CA PRO A 359 -3.17 -2.50 14.89
C PRO A 359 -4.31 -2.93 15.83
N THR A 360 -4.10 -2.80 17.13
CA THR A 360 -5.13 -3.14 18.13
C THR A 360 -6.05 -1.98 18.45
N GLY A 361 -5.54 -0.73 18.29
CA GLY A 361 -6.30 0.49 18.62
C GLY A 361 -6.74 0.56 20.08
N GLY A 362 -6.03 -0.13 20.99
CA GLY A 362 -6.37 -0.24 22.41
C GLY A 362 -7.55 -1.17 22.71
N LYS A 363 -7.98 -1.97 21.74
CA LYS A 363 -9.00 -3.01 21.95
C LYS A 363 -8.44 -4.15 22.79
N THR A 364 -9.25 -4.69 23.67
CA THR A 364 -8.92 -5.88 24.47
C THR A 364 -9.64 -7.13 24.01
N ARG A 365 -10.59 -7.00 23.08
CA ARG A 365 -11.37 -8.07 22.50
C ARG A 365 -11.35 -8.00 20.99
N PHE A 366 -11.12 -9.14 20.36
CA PHE A 366 -10.92 -9.30 18.92
C PHE A 366 -11.89 -10.34 18.33
N PRO A 367 -13.02 -9.93 17.73
CA PRO A 367 -13.88 -10.81 16.96
C PRO A 367 -13.13 -11.38 15.75
N LEU A 368 -13.16 -12.71 15.58
CA LEU A 368 -12.29 -13.39 14.62
C LEU A 368 -12.80 -13.39 13.18
N TRP A 369 -14.08 -13.11 12.98
CA TRP A 369 -14.73 -13.30 11.68
C TRP A 369 -14.10 -12.48 10.54
N GLY A 370 -13.59 -11.29 10.84
CA GLY A 370 -12.91 -10.44 9.85
C GLY A 370 -11.41 -10.66 9.75
N GLU A 371 -10.80 -11.34 10.73
CA GLU A 371 -9.34 -11.42 10.87
C GLU A 371 -8.73 -12.52 9.99
N VAL A 372 -9.47 -13.63 9.74
CA VAL A 372 -8.98 -14.78 8.97
C VAL A 372 -8.66 -14.39 7.52
N SER A 373 -9.58 -13.68 6.85
CA SER A 373 -9.36 -13.25 5.47
C SER A 373 -8.18 -12.29 5.35
N ILE A 374 -8.01 -11.39 6.32
CA ILE A 374 -6.88 -10.45 6.34
C ILE A 374 -5.56 -11.18 6.63
N ALA A 375 -5.56 -12.23 7.46
CA ALA A 375 -4.39 -13.08 7.63
C ALA A 375 -3.95 -13.74 6.31
N TYR A 376 -4.89 -14.14 5.46
CA TYR A 376 -4.59 -14.65 4.14
C TYR A 376 -4.11 -13.56 3.17
N HIS A 377 -4.63 -12.34 3.28
CA HIS A 377 -4.21 -11.19 2.50
C HIS A 377 -2.76 -10.79 2.79
N GLU A 378 -2.44 -10.57 4.07
CA GLU A 378 -1.11 -10.11 4.50
C GLU A 378 -0.07 -11.24 4.53
N GLY A 379 -0.51 -12.46 4.85
CA GLY A 379 0.33 -13.63 5.04
C GLY A 379 0.45 -14.53 3.82
N VAL A 380 0.11 -15.81 4.03
CA VAL A 380 0.10 -16.85 2.99
C VAL A 380 -1.35 -17.24 2.72
N PRO A 381 -1.78 -17.29 1.44
CA PRO A 381 -0.97 -17.15 0.21
C PRO A 381 -0.83 -15.72 -0.35
N GLY A 382 -1.18 -14.67 0.42
CA GLY A 382 -1.17 -13.28 -0.03
C GLY A 382 0.22 -12.62 -0.13
N HIS A 383 0.35 -11.42 0.45
CA HIS A 383 1.55 -10.58 0.31
C HIS A 383 2.85 -11.27 0.71
N HIS A 384 2.87 -11.97 1.85
CA HIS A 384 4.10 -12.63 2.31
C HIS A 384 4.59 -13.66 1.30
N PHE A 385 3.69 -14.50 0.79
CA PHE A 385 4.07 -15.52 -0.18
C PHE A 385 4.55 -14.90 -1.50
N GLN A 386 3.80 -13.94 -2.07
CA GLN A 386 4.16 -13.28 -3.31
C GLN A 386 5.51 -12.56 -3.21
N LEU A 387 5.64 -11.67 -2.23
CA LEU A 387 6.80 -10.79 -2.11
C LEU A 387 8.02 -11.55 -1.57
N GLY A 388 7.83 -12.50 -0.67
CA GLY A 388 8.89 -13.38 -0.19
C GLY A 388 9.43 -14.29 -1.30
N THR A 389 8.57 -14.82 -2.17
CA THR A 389 8.98 -15.58 -3.36
C THR A 389 9.81 -14.71 -4.32
N SER A 390 9.42 -13.46 -4.53
CA SER A 390 10.21 -12.54 -5.34
C SER A 390 11.62 -12.30 -4.76
N VAL A 391 11.73 -12.14 -3.44
CA VAL A 391 13.03 -12.01 -2.76
C VAL A 391 13.86 -13.29 -2.91
N PHE A 392 13.23 -14.46 -2.80
CA PHE A 392 13.91 -15.76 -2.89
C PHE A 392 14.55 -16.03 -4.27
N HIS A 393 13.98 -15.52 -5.35
CA HIS A 393 14.43 -15.78 -6.73
C HIS A 393 15.53 -14.81 -7.20
N GLU A 394 16.58 -14.61 -6.40
CA GLU A 394 17.71 -13.73 -6.75
C GLU A 394 18.50 -14.18 -7.97
N ASP A 395 18.53 -15.48 -8.26
CA ASP A 395 19.23 -16.04 -9.42
C ASP A 395 18.50 -15.78 -10.75
N THR A 396 17.21 -15.53 -10.72
CA THR A 396 16.35 -15.46 -11.91
C THR A 396 15.63 -14.14 -12.11
N LEU A 397 15.50 -13.33 -11.06
CA LEU A 397 14.90 -12.01 -11.11
C LEU A 397 15.97 -10.92 -10.92
N SER A 398 15.87 -9.86 -11.71
CA SER A 398 16.71 -8.69 -11.50
C SER A 398 16.47 -8.05 -10.13
N ARG A 399 17.48 -7.38 -9.57
CA ARG A 399 17.35 -6.73 -8.27
C ARG A 399 16.22 -5.70 -8.25
N TYR A 400 16.03 -4.97 -9.36
CA TYR A 400 14.92 -4.03 -9.51
C TYR A 400 13.57 -4.73 -9.37
N GLN A 401 13.33 -5.85 -10.07
CA GLN A 401 12.09 -6.62 -9.96
C GLN A 401 11.83 -7.12 -8.54
N ARG A 402 12.87 -7.55 -7.83
CA ARG A 402 12.74 -8.07 -6.46
C ARG A 402 12.43 -7.00 -5.42
N GLN A 403 12.97 -5.79 -5.59
CA GLN A 403 12.90 -4.72 -4.59
C GLN A 403 11.91 -3.61 -4.94
N LEU A 404 11.80 -3.24 -6.20
CA LEU A 404 11.02 -2.08 -6.66
C LEU A 404 9.91 -2.45 -7.64
N GLY A 405 10.11 -3.49 -8.44
CA GLY A 405 9.14 -3.88 -9.47
C GLY A 405 7.79 -4.33 -8.90
N GLY A 406 6.76 -4.07 -9.67
CA GLY A 406 5.38 -4.42 -9.35
C GLY A 406 4.53 -3.22 -8.92
N THR A 407 3.45 -3.02 -9.66
CA THR A 407 2.47 -1.96 -9.39
C THR A 407 1.57 -2.31 -8.21
N SER A 408 0.84 -1.32 -7.68
CA SER A 408 -0.20 -1.54 -6.67
C SER A 408 -1.21 -2.61 -7.12
N GLY A 409 -1.63 -2.56 -8.42
CA GLY A 409 -2.53 -3.57 -8.98
C GLY A 409 -1.97 -4.98 -8.99
N TYR A 410 -0.65 -5.13 -9.20
CA TYR A 410 0.02 -6.43 -9.12
C TYR A 410 0.03 -7.00 -7.71
N VAL A 411 0.38 -6.18 -6.73
CA VAL A 411 0.56 -6.60 -5.33
C VAL A 411 -0.78 -6.79 -4.63
N GLU A 412 -1.65 -5.79 -4.67
CA GLU A 412 -2.96 -5.82 -4.02
C GLU A 412 -3.94 -6.75 -4.73
N GLY A 413 -3.81 -6.83 -6.05
CA GLY A 413 -4.63 -7.74 -6.85
C GLY A 413 -4.36 -9.19 -6.55
N TRP A 414 -3.10 -9.58 -6.36
CA TRP A 414 -2.74 -10.91 -5.90
C TRP A 414 -3.32 -11.20 -4.51
N ALA A 415 -3.15 -10.30 -3.55
CA ALA A 415 -3.62 -10.52 -2.19
C ALA A 415 -5.16 -10.64 -2.11
N LEU A 416 -5.90 -9.84 -2.88
CA LEU A 416 -7.36 -9.97 -2.95
C LEU A 416 -7.80 -11.26 -3.69
N TYR A 417 -7.09 -11.64 -4.75
CA TYR A 417 -7.27 -12.93 -5.42
C TYR A 417 -6.99 -14.09 -4.45
N ALA A 418 -5.96 -13.98 -3.61
CA ALA A 418 -5.61 -15.00 -2.62
C ALA A 418 -6.71 -15.20 -1.57
N GLU A 419 -7.32 -14.12 -1.06
CA GLU A 419 -8.47 -14.22 -0.15
C GLU A 419 -9.61 -15.05 -0.77
N ARG A 420 -9.96 -14.75 -2.02
CA ARG A 420 -11.01 -15.46 -2.75
C ARG A 420 -10.61 -16.91 -3.04
N LEU A 421 -9.37 -17.15 -3.43
CA LEU A 421 -8.83 -18.48 -3.67
C LEU A 421 -8.93 -19.37 -2.42
N MET A 422 -8.68 -18.84 -1.22
CA MET A 422 -8.82 -19.60 0.02
C MET A 422 -10.26 -20.08 0.26
N GLY A 423 -11.26 -19.30 -0.17
CA GLY A 423 -12.65 -19.74 -0.21
C GLY A 423 -12.88 -20.90 -1.21
N GLU A 424 -12.33 -20.78 -2.42
CA GLU A 424 -12.43 -21.83 -3.46
C GLU A 424 -11.73 -23.13 -3.06
N LEU A 425 -10.66 -23.05 -2.26
CA LEU A 425 -9.91 -24.20 -1.74
C LEU A 425 -10.50 -24.83 -0.46
N GLY A 426 -11.60 -24.27 0.09
CA GLY A 426 -12.30 -24.83 1.25
C GLY A 426 -11.79 -24.31 2.61
N TYR A 427 -10.91 -23.30 2.65
CA TYR A 427 -10.40 -22.75 3.91
C TYR A 427 -11.33 -21.71 4.56
N LEU A 428 -12.43 -21.35 3.89
CA LEU A 428 -13.47 -20.45 4.39
C LEU A 428 -14.86 -21.12 4.43
N GLU A 429 -14.91 -22.42 4.74
CA GLU A 429 -16.19 -23.15 4.91
C GLU A 429 -16.98 -22.68 6.13
N ASN A 430 -16.30 -22.16 7.17
CA ASN A 430 -16.96 -21.49 8.28
C ASN A 430 -17.64 -20.21 7.77
N PRO A 431 -18.98 -20.09 7.87
CA PRO A 431 -19.71 -18.94 7.34
C PRO A 431 -19.31 -17.63 8.01
N ASP A 432 -18.82 -17.62 9.24
CA ASP A 432 -18.30 -16.45 9.92
C ASP A 432 -17.10 -15.87 9.16
N TYR A 433 -16.12 -16.73 8.84
CA TYR A 433 -14.91 -16.32 8.13
C TYR A 433 -15.18 -15.97 6.66
N TYR A 434 -16.13 -16.68 6.04
CA TYR A 434 -16.57 -16.37 4.68
C TYR A 434 -17.24 -14.99 4.60
N LEU A 435 -18.06 -14.63 5.60
CA LEU A 435 -18.64 -13.29 5.71
C LEU A 435 -17.55 -12.21 5.87
N GLY A 436 -16.47 -12.53 6.58
CA GLY A 436 -15.29 -11.66 6.71
C GLY A 436 -14.61 -11.36 5.37
N MET A 437 -14.41 -12.38 4.54
CA MET A 437 -13.90 -12.25 3.18
C MET A 437 -14.84 -11.43 2.30
N LEU A 438 -16.14 -11.70 2.37
CA LEU A 438 -17.13 -10.93 1.61
C LEU A 438 -17.17 -9.46 2.02
N ARG A 439 -17.01 -9.13 3.32
CA ARG A 439 -16.85 -7.75 3.80
C ARG A 439 -15.64 -7.07 3.15
N ALA A 440 -14.51 -7.78 3.07
CA ALA A 440 -13.33 -7.26 2.38
C ALA A 440 -13.60 -7.00 0.90
N GLN A 441 -14.31 -7.91 0.21
CA GLN A 441 -14.73 -7.75 -1.18
C GLN A 441 -15.71 -6.57 -1.36
N ALA A 442 -16.65 -6.36 -0.43
CA ALA A 442 -17.60 -5.24 -0.47
C ALA A 442 -16.86 -3.90 -0.43
N LEU A 443 -15.93 -3.72 0.53
CA LEU A 443 -15.12 -2.49 0.61
C LEU A 443 -14.38 -2.22 -0.71
N ARG A 444 -13.74 -3.25 -1.30
CA ARG A 444 -12.96 -3.09 -2.53
C ARG A 444 -13.86 -2.80 -3.75
N SER A 445 -15.09 -3.32 -3.78
CA SER A 445 -16.09 -2.98 -4.82
C SER A 445 -16.60 -1.54 -4.67
N VAL A 446 -16.90 -1.12 -3.45
CA VAL A 446 -17.26 0.27 -3.12
C VAL A 446 -16.15 1.23 -3.56
N ARG A 447 -14.87 0.90 -3.31
CA ARG A 447 -13.71 1.71 -3.75
C ARG A 447 -13.72 1.96 -5.25
N VAL A 448 -14.00 0.95 -6.08
CA VAL A 448 -14.09 1.11 -7.55
C VAL A 448 -15.16 2.13 -7.92
N ILE A 449 -16.33 2.03 -7.31
CA ILE A 449 -17.48 2.89 -7.61
C ILE A 449 -17.20 4.34 -7.24
N ILE A 450 -16.77 4.58 -5.98
CA ILE A 450 -16.67 5.95 -5.47
C ILE A 450 -15.43 6.66 -5.95
N ASP A 451 -14.30 5.96 -6.14
CA ASP A 451 -13.07 6.57 -6.62
C ASP A 451 -13.24 7.08 -8.05
N ILE A 452 -13.69 6.21 -8.97
CA ILE A 452 -13.99 6.61 -10.35
C ILE A 452 -15.14 7.64 -10.36
N GLY A 453 -16.20 7.39 -9.62
CA GLY A 453 -17.40 8.23 -9.59
C GLY A 453 -17.11 9.67 -9.19
N MET A 454 -16.37 9.89 -8.09
CA MET A 454 -16.03 11.22 -7.58
C MET A 454 -15.06 11.96 -8.52
N HIS A 455 -14.03 11.27 -9.00
CA HIS A 455 -13.01 11.91 -9.84
C HIS A 455 -13.53 12.30 -11.22
N LEU A 456 -14.43 11.51 -11.80
CA LEU A 456 -15.03 11.76 -13.12
C LEU A 456 -16.38 12.49 -13.03
N ASN A 457 -16.87 12.79 -11.82
CA ASN A 457 -18.18 13.43 -11.59
C ASN A 457 -19.33 12.65 -12.28
N LEU A 458 -19.32 11.30 -12.13
CA LEU A 458 -20.32 10.42 -12.75
C LEU A 458 -21.65 10.49 -12.01
N GLU A 459 -22.72 10.10 -12.72
CA GLU A 459 -24.04 9.89 -12.12
C GLU A 459 -24.12 8.52 -11.46
N ILE A 460 -24.80 8.45 -10.32
CA ILE A 460 -25.21 7.21 -9.67
C ILE A 460 -26.28 6.55 -10.57
N PRO A 461 -26.22 5.22 -10.80
CA PRO A 461 -27.17 4.53 -11.68
C PRO A 461 -28.63 4.83 -11.33
N ALA A 462 -29.46 4.94 -12.35
CA ALA A 462 -30.87 5.31 -12.19
C ALA A 462 -31.70 4.24 -11.46
N ASP A 463 -31.26 3.00 -11.46
CA ASP A 463 -31.84 1.84 -10.79
C ASP A 463 -31.25 1.58 -9.39
N SER A 464 -30.32 2.43 -8.94
CA SER A 464 -29.76 2.35 -7.58
C SER A 464 -30.80 2.77 -6.54
N ASP A 465 -30.78 2.12 -5.38
CA ASP A 465 -31.51 2.51 -4.18
C ASP A 465 -30.80 3.64 -3.38
N PHE A 466 -29.59 4.03 -3.81
CA PHE A 466 -28.78 5.10 -3.22
C PHE A 466 -28.75 6.31 -4.15
N TYR A 467 -29.46 7.38 -3.84
CA TYR A 467 -29.50 8.67 -4.54
C TYR A 467 -29.49 8.56 -6.09
N PRO A 468 -30.46 7.89 -6.73
CA PRO A 468 -30.42 7.62 -8.18
C PRO A 468 -30.31 8.91 -9.00
N ARG A 469 -29.41 8.93 -10.00
CA ARG A 469 -29.08 10.04 -10.90
C ARG A 469 -28.39 11.25 -10.23
N ALA A 470 -28.10 11.21 -8.93
CA ALA A 470 -27.24 12.21 -8.32
C ALA A 470 -25.82 12.06 -8.84
N LYS A 471 -25.07 13.15 -8.90
CA LYS A 471 -23.65 13.12 -9.19
C LYS A 471 -22.88 12.85 -7.92
N TRP A 472 -21.80 12.08 -8.05
CA TRP A 472 -20.94 11.80 -6.92
C TRP A 472 -20.31 13.07 -6.35
N THR A 473 -20.38 13.19 -5.02
CA THR A 473 -19.66 14.17 -4.22
C THR A 473 -18.89 13.44 -3.12
N PRO A 474 -17.90 14.07 -2.48
CA PRO A 474 -17.20 13.47 -1.33
C PRO A 474 -18.15 13.04 -0.20
N GLU A 475 -19.21 13.82 0.05
CA GLU A 475 -20.22 13.54 1.08
C GLU A 475 -21.02 12.28 0.74
N LEU A 476 -21.50 12.16 -0.51
CA LEU A 476 -22.18 10.94 -0.98
C LEU A 476 -21.23 9.74 -0.99
N GLY A 477 -19.97 9.94 -1.35
CA GLY A 477 -18.94 8.91 -1.25
C GLY A 477 -18.74 8.40 0.19
N LEU A 478 -18.69 9.32 1.15
CA LEU A 478 -18.58 8.96 2.57
C LEU A 478 -19.82 8.21 3.09
N GLU A 479 -21.02 8.68 2.76
CA GLU A 479 -22.26 8.00 3.13
C GLU A 479 -22.34 6.60 2.50
N PHE A 480 -21.94 6.47 1.23
CA PHE A 480 -21.96 5.19 0.52
C PHE A 480 -20.99 4.19 1.12
N ILE A 481 -19.73 4.57 1.39
CA ILE A 481 -18.76 3.66 2.00
C ILE A 481 -19.16 3.26 3.43
N GLN A 482 -19.74 4.17 4.21
CA GLN A 482 -20.23 3.90 5.56
C GLN A 482 -21.42 2.93 5.60
N THR A 483 -22.23 2.89 4.52
CA THR A 483 -23.44 2.05 4.44
C THR A 483 -23.21 0.74 3.71
N ARG A 484 -22.27 0.69 2.74
CA ARG A 484 -22.10 -0.46 1.84
C ARG A 484 -20.80 -1.24 2.06
N SER A 485 -19.81 -0.69 2.76
CA SER A 485 -18.56 -1.41 3.02
C SER A 485 -18.66 -2.41 4.16
N HIS A 486 -19.64 -2.26 5.04
CA HIS A 486 -19.83 -3.03 6.27
C HIS A 486 -18.67 -2.92 7.28
N PHE A 487 -17.75 -1.97 7.09
CA PHE A 487 -16.69 -1.62 8.03
C PHE A 487 -17.18 -0.57 9.06
N PRO A 488 -16.53 -0.48 10.24
CA PRO A 488 -16.81 0.56 11.21
C PRO A 488 -16.65 1.96 10.60
N LYS A 489 -17.53 2.90 11.00
CA LYS A 489 -17.55 4.27 10.43
C LYS A 489 -16.27 5.06 10.68
N ASP A 490 -15.63 4.87 11.81
CA ASP A 490 -14.34 5.46 12.17
C ASP A 490 -13.21 4.93 11.29
N PHE A 491 -13.22 3.63 10.97
CA PHE A 491 -12.25 3.02 10.05
C PHE A 491 -12.33 3.63 8.65
N VAL A 492 -13.54 3.86 8.12
CA VAL A 492 -13.72 4.42 6.76
C VAL A 492 -13.75 5.95 6.71
N ALA A 493 -13.62 6.63 7.84
CA ALA A 493 -13.75 8.09 7.91
C ALA A 493 -12.72 8.84 7.04
N SER A 494 -11.48 8.33 6.95
CA SER A 494 -10.40 8.94 6.17
C SER A 494 -10.29 8.39 4.74
N GLU A 495 -11.08 7.39 4.37
CA GLU A 495 -10.95 6.73 3.05
C GLU A 495 -11.28 7.68 1.89
N ILE A 496 -12.26 8.55 2.05
CA ILE A 496 -12.61 9.54 1.02
C ILE A 496 -11.46 10.52 0.77
N ASP A 497 -10.85 11.03 1.85
CA ASP A 497 -9.71 11.93 1.73
C ASP A 497 -8.50 11.22 1.08
N ARG A 498 -8.30 9.93 1.39
CA ARG A 498 -7.30 9.09 0.74
C ARG A 498 -7.55 8.96 -0.76
N TYR A 499 -8.77 8.60 -1.17
CA TYR A 499 -9.08 8.40 -2.59
C TYR A 499 -8.94 9.69 -3.39
N LEU A 500 -9.47 10.79 -2.88
CA LEU A 500 -9.34 12.10 -3.51
C LEU A 500 -7.90 12.61 -3.57
N GLY A 501 -7.03 12.15 -2.68
CA GLY A 501 -5.60 12.46 -2.68
C GLY A 501 -4.73 11.52 -3.52
N MET A 502 -5.26 10.35 -3.91
CA MET A 502 -4.53 9.29 -4.63
C MET A 502 -5.43 8.66 -5.70
N PRO A 503 -5.82 9.43 -6.74
CA PRO A 503 -6.77 8.96 -7.76
C PRO A 503 -6.29 7.67 -8.42
N GLY A 504 -7.16 6.68 -8.51
CA GLY A 504 -6.88 5.39 -9.17
C GLY A 504 -6.09 4.37 -8.34
N GLN A 505 -5.61 4.72 -7.13
CA GLN A 505 -4.97 3.75 -6.24
C GLN A 505 -6.00 2.79 -5.62
N ALA A 506 -7.14 3.30 -5.20
CA ALA A 506 -8.14 2.51 -4.49
C ALA A 506 -8.76 1.39 -5.34
N ILE A 507 -8.77 1.53 -6.66
CA ILE A 507 -9.29 0.52 -7.58
C ILE A 507 -8.32 -0.65 -7.81
N SER A 508 -7.05 -0.49 -7.47
CA SER A 508 -5.97 -1.44 -7.77
C SER A 508 -6.27 -2.86 -7.30
N TYR A 509 -6.88 -3.01 -6.14
CA TYR A 509 -7.27 -4.29 -5.54
C TYR A 509 -8.16 -5.11 -6.48
N LYS A 510 -9.27 -4.52 -6.90
CA LYS A 510 -10.27 -5.21 -7.74
C LYS A 510 -9.81 -5.35 -9.19
N ILE A 511 -9.08 -4.38 -9.73
CA ILE A 511 -8.53 -4.46 -11.08
C ILE A 511 -7.49 -5.59 -11.15
N GLY A 512 -6.59 -5.65 -10.18
CA GLY A 512 -5.61 -6.72 -10.11
C GLY A 512 -6.23 -8.11 -9.92
N GLU A 513 -7.20 -8.26 -8.99
CA GLU A 513 -7.96 -9.50 -8.83
C GLU A 513 -8.63 -9.94 -10.15
N ARG A 514 -9.27 -8.99 -10.86
CA ARG A 514 -9.91 -9.24 -12.17
C ARG A 514 -8.91 -9.79 -13.18
N VAL A 515 -7.72 -9.20 -13.26
CA VAL A 515 -6.66 -9.66 -14.19
C VAL A 515 -6.15 -11.06 -13.81
N TRP A 516 -5.93 -11.34 -12.52
CA TRP A 516 -5.52 -12.66 -12.05
C TRP A 516 -6.58 -13.73 -12.37
N LEU A 517 -7.85 -13.46 -12.10
CA LEU A 517 -8.96 -14.37 -12.41
C LEU A 517 -9.07 -14.64 -13.90
N GLN A 518 -9.01 -13.59 -14.73
CA GLN A 518 -9.08 -13.74 -16.18
C GLN A 518 -7.91 -14.56 -16.72
N ALA A 519 -6.67 -14.26 -16.28
CA ALA A 519 -5.49 -14.98 -16.70
C ALA A 519 -5.54 -16.47 -16.32
N ARG A 520 -6.06 -16.79 -15.12
CA ARG A 520 -6.28 -18.17 -14.66
C ARG A 520 -7.28 -18.91 -15.55
N GLU A 521 -8.44 -18.32 -15.82
CA GLU A 521 -9.46 -18.97 -16.67
C GLU A 521 -8.99 -19.11 -18.13
N GLU A 522 -8.26 -18.14 -18.65
CA GLU A 522 -7.64 -18.26 -19.98
C GLU A 522 -6.58 -19.39 -20.02
N ALA A 523 -5.74 -19.52 -18.98
CA ALA A 523 -4.77 -20.61 -18.88
C ALA A 523 -5.46 -21.97 -18.80
N LYS A 524 -6.51 -22.07 -18.00
CA LYS A 524 -7.34 -23.28 -17.88
C LYS A 524 -7.98 -23.66 -19.23
N ALA A 525 -8.52 -22.69 -19.95
CA ALA A 525 -9.12 -22.92 -21.28
C ALA A 525 -8.11 -23.37 -22.34
N ARG A 526 -6.83 -22.98 -22.22
CA ARG A 526 -5.75 -23.41 -23.13
C ARG A 526 -5.16 -24.76 -22.79
N SER A 527 -5.34 -25.24 -21.55
CA SER A 527 -4.73 -26.49 -21.09
C SER A 527 -5.29 -27.70 -21.85
N ILE A 528 -4.39 -28.57 -22.30
CA ILE A 528 -4.74 -29.89 -22.87
C ILE A 528 -4.65 -30.90 -21.72
N GLY A 529 -5.79 -31.39 -21.25
CA GLY A 529 -5.91 -32.25 -20.07
C GLY A 529 -6.22 -31.47 -18.81
N ASP A 530 -5.89 -32.06 -17.65
CA ASP A 530 -6.20 -31.43 -16.36
C ASP A 530 -5.30 -30.22 -16.09
N PHE A 531 -5.92 -29.08 -15.79
CA PHE A 531 -5.23 -27.86 -15.40
C PHE A 531 -4.64 -27.98 -14.01
N ASN A 532 -3.31 -27.88 -13.88
CA ASN A 532 -2.62 -27.89 -12.60
C ASN A 532 -2.49 -26.47 -12.05
N LEU A 533 -3.39 -26.11 -11.14
CA LEU A 533 -3.44 -24.77 -10.53
C LEU A 533 -2.18 -24.45 -9.72
N LYS A 534 -1.62 -25.42 -8.99
CA LYS A 534 -0.38 -25.27 -8.21
C LYS A 534 0.81 -24.93 -9.11
N ASP A 535 1.01 -25.68 -10.20
CA ASP A 535 2.08 -25.43 -11.16
C ASP A 535 1.92 -24.07 -11.82
N TRP A 536 0.68 -23.71 -12.21
CA TRP A 536 0.40 -22.41 -12.81
C TRP A 536 0.73 -21.25 -11.85
N HIS A 537 0.31 -21.31 -10.59
CA HIS A 537 0.65 -20.30 -9.58
C HIS A 537 2.16 -20.19 -9.35
N THR A 538 2.85 -21.33 -9.24
CA THR A 538 4.32 -21.37 -9.09
C THR A 538 5.01 -20.65 -10.25
N ARG A 539 4.63 -20.98 -11.47
CA ARG A 539 5.19 -20.34 -12.68
C ARG A 539 4.86 -18.85 -12.74
N ALA A 540 3.62 -18.48 -12.40
CA ALA A 540 3.17 -17.09 -12.42
C ALA A 540 3.93 -16.21 -11.40
N LEU A 541 4.08 -16.66 -10.16
CA LEU A 541 4.78 -15.90 -9.10
C LEU A 541 6.29 -15.81 -9.35
N ASN A 542 6.88 -16.82 -9.96
CA ASN A 542 8.30 -16.83 -10.33
C ASN A 542 8.66 -15.83 -11.45
N LEU A 543 7.67 -15.20 -12.10
CA LEU A 543 7.92 -14.12 -13.06
C LEU A 543 8.34 -12.80 -12.39
N GLY A 544 8.06 -12.64 -11.08
CA GLY A 544 8.37 -11.43 -10.31
C GLY A 544 7.40 -10.28 -10.53
N GLY A 545 7.66 -9.16 -9.85
CA GLY A 545 6.82 -7.96 -9.92
C GLY A 545 6.87 -7.27 -11.29
N MET A 546 5.71 -6.79 -11.75
CA MET A 546 5.56 -6.08 -13.03
C MET A 546 4.21 -5.34 -13.08
N GLY A 547 3.97 -4.51 -14.11
CA GLY A 547 2.66 -3.94 -14.38
C GLY A 547 1.65 -4.99 -14.88
N LEU A 548 0.34 -4.73 -14.66
CA LEU A 548 -0.71 -5.70 -14.99
C LEU A 548 -0.79 -6.05 -16.49
N ALA A 549 -0.50 -5.10 -17.39
CA ALA A 549 -0.48 -5.38 -18.82
C ALA A 549 0.65 -6.34 -19.20
N GLN A 550 1.85 -6.16 -18.64
CA GLN A 550 2.95 -7.09 -18.81
C GLN A 550 2.61 -8.44 -18.19
N MET A 551 2.09 -8.46 -16.98
CA MET A 551 1.65 -9.69 -16.29
C MET A 551 0.67 -10.49 -17.15
N LYS A 552 -0.35 -9.86 -17.73
CA LYS A 552 -1.33 -10.51 -18.60
C LYS A 552 -0.65 -11.16 -19.81
N ARG A 553 0.30 -10.47 -20.45
CA ARG A 553 1.09 -11.04 -21.58
C ARG A 553 1.93 -12.23 -21.16
N GLU A 554 2.66 -12.13 -20.04
CA GLU A 554 3.50 -13.23 -19.55
C GLU A 554 2.66 -14.45 -19.16
N LEU A 555 1.55 -14.26 -18.44
CA LEU A 555 0.64 -15.33 -18.03
C LEU A 555 -0.08 -16.00 -19.22
N SER A 556 -0.19 -15.32 -20.35
CA SER A 556 -0.75 -15.93 -21.56
C SER A 556 0.17 -16.98 -22.19
N SER A 557 1.45 -17.01 -21.81
CA SER A 557 2.46 -17.92 -22.33
C SER A 557 2.82 -19.09 -21.41
N ILE A 558 2.21 -19.15 -20.20
CA ILE A 558 2.50 -20.21 -19.21
C ILE A 558 1.32 -21.15 -18.97
#